data_ffc82aba75b25c5324de8124e4cab4c3
#
_entry.id   ffc82aba75b25c5324de8124e4cab4c3
#
_cell.length_a   1.000
_cell.length_b   1.000
_cell.length_c   1.000
_cell.angle_alpha   90.00
_cell.angle_beta   90.00
_cell.angle_gamma   90.00
#
_symmetry.space_group_name_H-M   'P 1'
#
loop_
_entity.id
_entity.type
_entity.pdbx_description
1 polymer ?
#
loop_
_entity_poly.entity_id
_entity_poly.type
_entity_poly.pdbx_seq_one_letter_code
_entity_poly.pdbx_strand_id
1 'polypeptide(L)'
;MASRQVRPEADFWVGIEAGIDEDMTFAWIVIEHKQIRGESRSASIMIPEKILAGIREGRELGDEMADLTGIDNIKQQGGAIGFFTNGVLTRTSVYQQALILALVPIKHEIYKELNQIED
;
A
#
# COMPACT_ATOMS: atom_id res chain seq x y z
N MET A 1 -12.72 1.27 -9.59
CA MET A 1 -11.26 1.06 -9.52
C MET A 1 -10.70 0.97 -10.93
N ALA A 2 -9.63 1.71 -11.19
CA ALA A 2 -9.09 1.86 -12.54
C ALA A 2 -8.64 0.54 -13.18
N SER A 3 -8.03 -0.37 -12.41
CA SER A 3 -7.55 -1.65 -12.94
C SER A 3 -8.71 -2.51 -13.48
N ARG A 4 -9.88 -2.42 -12.87
CA ARG A 4 -11.05 -3.18 -13.32
C ARG A 4 -11.58 -2.65 -14.66
N GLN A 5 -11.50 -1.36 -14.87
CA GLN A 5 -11.91 -0.75 -16.14
C GLN A 5 -10.99 -1.14 -17.29
N VAL A 6 -9.70 -1.31 -17.00
CA VAL A 6 -8.70 -1.67 -18.01
C VAL A 6 -8.75 -3.17 -18.36
N ARG A 7 -8.97 -4.04 -17.38
CA ARG A 7 -8.96 -5.48 -17.54
C ARG A 7 -10.21 -6.10 -16.93
N PRO A 8 -11.39 -5.87 -17.52
CA PRO A 8 -12.65 -6.36 -16.93
C PRO A 8 -12.77 -7.88 -16.90
N GLU A 9 -11.97 -8.59 -17.69
CA GLU A 9 -11.97 -10.06 -17.75
C GLU A 9 -11.16 -10.73 -16.63
N ALA A 10 -10.43 -9.97 -15.85
CA ALA A 10 -9.64 -10.54 -14.77
C ALA A 10 -10.53 -11.06 -13.63
N ASP A 11 -10.02 -12.02 -12.87
CA ASP A 11 -10.74 -12.56 -11.71
C ASP A 11 -10.59 -11.65 -10.49
N PHE A 12 -9.45 -10.99 -10.36
CA PHE A 12 -9.15 -10.07 -9.27
C PHE A 12 -8.56 -8.79 -9.83
N TRP A 13 -8.92 -7.67 -9.20
CA TRP A 13 -8.35 -6.37 -9.50
C TRP A 13 -7.73 -5.81 -8.24
N VAL A 14 -6.46 -5.41 -8.31
CA VAL A 14 -5.71 -4.94 -7.17
C VAL A 14 -5.25 -3.51 -7.42
N GLY A 15 -5.51 -2.63 -6.47
CA GLY A 15 -5.00 -1.27 -6.46
C GLY A 15 -4.14 -1.04 -5.22
N ILE A 16 -3.01 -0.39 -5.41
CA ILE A 16 -2.10 -0.04 -4.32
C ILE A 16 -1.79 1.43 -4.46
N GLU A 17 -2.06 2.20 -3.41
CA GLU A 17 -1.79 3.63 -3.40
C GLU A 17 -1.03 4.01 -2.13
N ALA A 18 0.03 4.79 -2.29
CA ALA A 18 0.73 5.36 -1.15
C ALA A 18 -0.14 6.41 -0.48
N GLY A 19 -0.06 6.49 0.84
CA GLY A 19 -0.79 7.48 1.61
C GLY A 19 0.07 8.08 2.71
N ILE A 20 -0.30 9.27 3.13
CA ILE A 20 0.32 9.95 4.26
C ILE A 20 -0.80 10.46 5.15
N ASP A 21 -0.68 10.17 6.45
CA ASP A 21 -1.58 10.65 7.47
C ASP A 21 -0.72 11.28 8.55
N GLU A 22 -0.77 12.61 8.65
CA GLU A 22 0.12 13.40 9.49
C GLU A 22 1.59 13.13 9.11
N ASP A 23 2.37 12.49 9.98
CA ASP A 23 3.76 12.16 9.73
C ASP A 23 3.99 10.68 9.42
N MET A 24 2.91 9.92 9.19
CA MET A 24 2.97 8.49 8.94
C MET A 24 2.73 8.18 7.47
N THR A 25 3.56 7.33 6.89
CA THR A 25 3.34 6.83 5.52
C THR A 25 2.94 5.37 5.55
N PHE A 26 2.08 5.00 4.62
CA PHE A 26 1.52 3.65 4.50
C PHE A 26 1.04 3.45 3.07
N ALA A 27 0.55 2.26 2.76
CA ALA A 27 -0.13 2.00 1.49
C ALA A 27 -1.57 1.57 1.74
N TRP A 28 -2.47 2.08 0.92
CA TRP A 28 -3.83 1.57 0.81
C TRP A 28 -3.83 0.43 -0.18
N ILE A 29 -4.46 -0.69 0.18
CA ILE A 29 -4.63 -1.85 -0.69
C ILE A 29 -6.12 -2.07 -0.89
N VAL A 30 -6.53 -2.19 -2.14
CA VAL A 30 -7.91 -2.49 -2.50
C VAL A 30 -7.90 -3.70 -3.42
N ILE A 31 -8.74 -4.68 -3.14
CA ILE A 31 -8.92 -5.85 -4.00
C ILE A 31 -10.40 -5.98 -4.32
N GLU A 32 -10.70 -6.10 -5.59
CA GLU A 32 -12.07 -6.38 -6.04
C GLU A 32 -12.13 -7.74 -6.70
N HIS A 33 -13.19 -8.48 -6.40
CA HIS A 33 -13.48 -9.79 -6.97
C HIS A 33 -14.99 -9.92 -7.05
N LYS A 34 -15.53 -10.05 -8.26
CA LYS A 34 -16.98 -10.06 -8.51
C LYS A 34 -17.59 -8.79 -7.91
N GLN A 35 -18.54 -8.92 -6.98
CA GLN A 35 -19.20 -7.78 -6.34
C GLN A 35 -18.63 -7.46 -4.97
N ILE A 36 -17.55 -8.13 -4.58
CA ILE A 36 -16.95 -7.97 -3.26
C ILE A 36 -15.69 -7.11 -3.37
N ARG A 37 -15.53 -6.22 -2.39
CA ARG A 37 -14.36 -5.37 -2.28
C ARG A 37 -13.74 -5.55 -0.91
N GLY A 38 -12.43 -5.82 -0.89
CA GLY A 38 -11.64 -5.85 0.34
C GLY A 38 -10.68 -4.69 0.37
N GLU A 39 -10.45 -4.14 1.54
CA GLU A 39 -9.53 -3.04 1.74
C GLU A 39 -8.65 -3.29 2.96
N SER A 40 -7.44 -2.77 2.93
CA SER A 40 -6.57 -2.73 4.08
C SER A 40 -5.61 -1.55 3.97
N ARG A 41 -5.00 -1.22 5.08
CA ARG A 41 -3.84 -0.33 5.12
C ARG A 41 -2.64 -1.17 5.48
N SER A 42 -1.49 -0.89 4.87
CA SER A 42 -0.24 -1.48 5.32
C SER A 42 0.16 -0.90 6.68
N ALA A 43 1.13 -1.53 7.32
CA ALA A 43 1.78 -0.93 8.47
C ALA A 43 2.34 0.44 8.10
N SER A 44 2.32 1.36 9.04
CA SER A 44 2.75 2.74 8.84
C SER A 44 4.11 2.98 9.48
N ILE A 45 4.88 3.89 8.90
CA ILE A 45 6.15 4.32 9.49
C ILE A 45 6.17 5.84 9.58
N MET A 46 6.72 6.35 10.68
CA MET A 46 6.92 7.78 10.87
C MET A 46 8.01 8.27 9.92
N ILE A 47 7.76 9.38 9.24
CA ILE A 47 8.70 9.98 8.29
C ILE A 47 9.40 11.16 8.96
N PRO A 48 10.73 11.31 8.80
CA PRO A 48 11.42 12.51 9.30
C PRO A 48 10.82 13.78 8.72
N GLU A 49 10.77 14.82 9.53
CA GLU A 49 10.14 16.09 9.17
C GLU A 49 10.73 16.69 7.89
N LYS A 50 12.01 16.54 7.67
CA LYS A 50 12.67 17.07 6.47
C LYS A 50 12.12 16.42 5.20
N ILE A 51 11.90 15.10 5.25
CA ILE A 51 11.31 14.37 4.10
C ILE A 51 9.86 14.76 3.93
N LEU A 52 9.12 14.85 5.03
CA LEU A 52 7.71 15.22 5.01
C LEU A 52 7.50 16.61 4.40
N ALA A 53 8.37 17.56 4.75
CA ALA A 53 8.32 18.90 4.17
C ALA A 53 8.48 18.86 2.65
N GLY A 54 9.42 18.07 2.15
CA GLY A 54 9.62 17.92 0.70
C GLY A 54 8.40 17.31 0.01
N ILE A 55 7.77 16.32 0.65
CA ILE A 55 6.55 15.70 0.10
C ILE A 55 5.41 16.70 0.05
N ARG A 56 5.25 17.54 1.08
CA ARG A 56 4.23 18.59 1.11
C ARG A 56 4.43 19.61 0.01
N GLU A 57 5.67 19.78 -0.45
CA GLU A 57 6.01 20.66 -1.58
C GLU A 57 5.83 19.99 -2.94
N GLY A 58 5.32 18.75 -2.96
CA GLY A 58 5.04 18.03 -4.19
C GLY A 58 6.12 17.07 -4.64
N ARG A 59 7.18 16.86 -3.84
CA ARG A 59 8.21 15.88 -4.17
C ARG A 59 7.76 14.48 -3.77
N GLU A 60 8.29 13.49 -4.44
CA GLU A 60 7.97 12.10 -4.12
C GLU A 60 8.89 11.57 -3.02
N LEU A 61 8.36 10.62 -2.24
CA LEU A 61 9.10 10.00 -1.15
C LEU A 61 10.43 9.40 -1.63
N GLY A 62 10.42 8.73 -2.79
CA GLY A 62 11.63 8.12 -3.34
C GLY A 62 12.72 9.15 -3.62
N ASP A 63 12.35 10.30 -4.17
CA ASP A 63 13.29 11.38 -4.47
C ASP A 63 13.85 12.00 -3.19
N GLU A 64 13.01 12.23 -2.19
CA GLU A 64 13.44 12.75 -0.89
C GLU A 64 14.37 11.76 -0.18
N MET A 65 14.09 10.47 -0.29
CA MET A 65 14.95 9.45 0.29
C MET A 65 16.31 9.39 -0.41
N ALA A 66 16.33 9.52 -1.73
CA ALA A 66 17.58 9.54 -2.50
C ALA A 66 18.45 10.74 -2.09
N ASP A 67 17.85 11.92 -1.96
CA ASP A 67 18.56 13.12 -1.54
C ASP A 67 19.11 13.00 -0.12
N LEU A 68 18.36 12.42 0.79
CA LEU A 68 18.78 12.27 2.18
C LEU A 68 19.88 11.22 2.35
N THR A 69 19.75 10.09 1.66
CA THR A 69 20.62 8.92 1.88
C THR A 69 21.75 8.80 0.86
N GLY A 70 21.63 9.46 -0.28
CA GLY A 70 22.58 9.28 -1.39
C GLY A 70 22.38 7.97 -2.15
N ILE A 71 21.28 7.26 -1.91
CA ILE A 71 20.98 6.00 -2.58
C ILE A 71 19.92 6.23 -3.63
N ASP A 72 20.27 6.10 -4.92
CA ASP A 72 19.40 6.45 -6.03
C ASP A 72 18.23 5.49 -6.24
N ASN A 73 18.37 4.22 -5.89
CA ASN A 73 17.35 3.22 -6.16
C ASN A 73 16.81 2.59 -4.87
N ILE A 74 16.44 3.44 -3.94
CA ILE A 74 15.95 3.02 -2.62
C ILE A 74 14.76 2.06 -2.72
N LYS A 75 13.89 2.22 -3.74
CA LYS A 75 12.73 1.36 -3.96
C LYS A 75 13.13 -0.10 -4.22
N GLN A 76 14.25 -0.30 -4.92
CA GLN A 76 14.75 -1.63 -5.23
C GLN A 76 15.44 -2.29 -4.05
N GLN A 77 15.71 -1.50 -3.01
CA GLN A 77 16.37 -1.98 -1.80
C GLN A 77 15.38 -2.07 -0.62
N GLY A 78 14.11 -2.30 -0.91
CA GLY A 78 13.09 -2.46 0.11
C GLY A 78 12.31 -1.20 0.45
N GLY A 79 12.56 -0.10 -0.28
CA GLY A 79 11.89 1.17 -0.07
C GLY A 79 12.36 1.90 1.20
N ALA A 80 11.66 2.95 1.57
CA ALA A 80 11.97 3.71 2.77
C ALA A 80 11.90 2.83 4.02
N ILE A 81 10.89 1.98 4.12
CA ILE A 81 10.74 1.09 5.27
C ILE A 81 11.92 0.12 5.38
N GLY A 82 12.44 -0.37 4.25
CA GLY A 82 13.63 -1.21 4.25
C GLY A 82 14.86 -0.48 4.75
N PHE A 83 15.02 0.76 4.31
CA PHE A 83 16.16 1.57 4.74
C PHE A 83 16.09 1.87 6.24
N PHE A 84 14.97 2.38 6.74
CA PHE A 84 14.85 2.78 8.14
C PHE A 84 14.83 1.61 9.11
N THR A 85 14.41 0.42 8.68
CA THR A 85 14.42 -0.78 9.53
C THR A 85 15.67 -1.62 9.37
N ASN A 86 16.66 -1.15 8.60
CA ASN A 86 17.88 -1.88 8.32
C ASN A 86 17.60 -3.27 7.72
N GLY A 87 16.58 -3.34 6.87
CA GLY A 87 16.22 -4.58 6.17
C GLY A 87 15.37 -5.54 6.98
N VAL A 88 15.02 -5.22 8.21
CA VAL A 88 14.14 -6.10 9.02
C VAL A 88 12.77 -6.22 8.36
N LEU A 89 12.26 -5.10 7.85
CA LEU A 89 11.05 -5.07 7.04
C LEU A 89 11.38 -4.51 5.67
N THR A 90 10.62 -4.93 4.67
CA THR A 90 10.73 -4.39 3.32
C THR A 90 9.36 -4.00 2.82
N ARG A 91 9.31 -3.22 1.75
CA ARG A 91 8.04 -2.90 1.10
C ARG A 91 7.29 -4.19 0.72
N THR A 92 8.01 -5.20 0.23
CA THR A 92 7.41 -6.47 -0.13
C THR A 92 6.76 -7.16 1.07
N SER A 93 7.47 -7.28 2.20
CA SER A 93 6.91 -7.96 3.38
C SER A 93 5.70 -7.23 3.94
N VAL A 94 5.73 -5.90 3.96
CA VAL A 94 4.63 -5.08 4.46
C VAL A 94 3.42 -5.17 3.53
N TYR A 95 3.63 -5.13 2.22
CA TYR A 95 2.54 -5.25 1.25
C TYR A 95 1.92 -6.64 1.26
N GLN A 96 2.72 -7.70 1.47
CA GLN A 96 2.18 -9.05 1.59
C GLN A 96 1.16 -9.15 2.72
N GLN A 97 1.47 -8.61 3.88
CA GLN A 97 0.55 -8.59 5.01
C GLN A 97 -0.74 -7.85 4.65
N ALA A 98 -0.61 -6.67 4.05
CA ALA A 98 -1.76 -5.86 3.69
C ALA A 98 -2.64 -6.54 2.64
N LEU A 99 -2.03 -7.23 1.66
CA LEU A 99 -2.77 -8.00 0.66
C LEU A 99 -3.56 -9.14 1.28
N ILE A 100 -2.96 -9.87 2.21
CA ILE A 100 -3.64 -10.94 2.94
C ILE A 100 -4.87 -10.38 3.68
N LEU A 101 -4.70 -9.24 4.35
CA LEU A 101 -5.80 -8.62 5.09
C LEU A 101 -6.90 -8.10 4.16
N ALA A 102 -6.54 -7.57 3.01
CA ALA A 102 -7.52 -7.09 2.03
C ALA A 102 -8.31 -8.24 1.40
N LEU A 103 -7.76 -9.46 1.37
CA LEU A 103 -8.47 -10.64 0.88
C LEU A 103 -9.49 -11.19 1.86
N VAL A 104 -9.42 -10.83 3.13
CA VAL A 104 -10.31 -11.39 4.16
C VAL A 104 -11.79 -11.22 3.83
N PRO A 105 -12.29 -10.02 3.45
CA PRO A 105 -13.72 -9.88 3.12
C PRO A 105 -14.14 -10.71 1.92
N ILE A 106 -13.21 -11.03 1.02
CA ILE A 106 -13.50 -11.82 -0.18
C ILE A 106 -13.55 -13.32 0.14
N LYS A 107 -12.69 -13.76 1.05
CA LYS A 107 -12.51 -15.20 1.32
C LYS A 107 -13.28 -15.72 2.52
N HIS A 108 -13.52 -14.89 3.52
CA HIS A 108 -14.09 -15.36 4.78
C HIS A 108 -15.62 -15.37 4.77
N GLU A 109 -16.21 -16.48 5.18
CA GLU A 109 -17.67 -16.66 5.14
C GLU A 109 -18.43 -15.63 5.98
N ILE A 110 -17.88 -15.22 7.12
CA ILE A 110 -18.54 -14.23 7.99
C ILE A 110 -18.73 -12.91 7.25
N TYR A 111 -17.71 -12.46 6.51
CA TYR A 111 -17.84 -11.24 5.74
C TYR A 111 -18.85 -11.35 4.61
N LYS A 112 -18.96 -12.53 3.99
CA LYS A 112 -19.94 -12.78 2.95
C LYS A 112 -21.36 -12.73 3.50
N GLU A 113 -21.58 -13.23 4.72
CA GLU A 113 -22.89 -13.20 5.37
C GLU A 113 -23.29 -11.79 5.80
N LEU A 114 -22.34 -11.05 6.40
CA LEU A 114 -22.61 -9.71 6.94
C LEU A 114 -22.72 -8.66 5.84
N ASN A 115 -21.92 -8.79 4.80
CA ASN A 115 -21.89 -7.85 3.68
C ASN A 115 -22.52 -8.45 2.44
N GLN A 116 -23.62 -9.18 2.64
CA GLN A 116 -24.27 -9.88 1.55
C GLN A 116 -24.68 -8.91 0.46
N ILE A 117 -24.05 -9.06 -0.70
CA ILE A 117 -24.37 -8.30 -1.88
C ILE A 117 -25.15 -9.24 -2.79
N GLU A 118 -26.38 -8.86 -3.08
CA GLU A 118 -27.18 -9.65 -4.01
C GLU A 118 -26.61 -9.50 -5.42
N ASP A 119 -26.32 -10.63 -6.02
CA ASP A 119 -25.83 -10.68 -7.40
C ASP A 119 -26.96 -10.44 -8.41
#